data_a145ed1c4947d92b18b239aa0f147a7e
#
_entry.id   a145ed1c4947d92b18b239aa0f147a7e
#
_cell.length_a   1.000
_cell.length_b   1.000
_cell.length_c   1.000
_cell.angle_alpha   90.00
_cell.angle_beta   90.00
_cell.angle_gamma   90.00
#
_symmetry.space_group_name_H-M   'P 1'
#
loop_
_entity.id
_entity.type
_entity.pdbx_description
1 polymer ?
#
loop_
_entity_poly.entity_id
_entity_poly.type
_entity_poly.pdbx_seq_one_letter_code
_entity_poly.pdbx_strand_id
1 'polypeptide(L)'
;MKPKIEKLNALGARYAEAMVMCGLADDLQNPDLLDARPFRFAEGEYLCSRGDPATCLWIVVEGSVAIKEDGHTLFVRRRNEVIGEQHLAGNGYQRIYDLVANETSVEVLVVDKEKIEQHPEAGKIWRNIAKIISIKLRGASRRTSSLSQQLADDTRILHAYTNEYALSRRMQGGAGHQTGYAVDRAVIWFSDVVNFSGYTTRTPPERIADIVQRFFNAQTQPIQQHGGHIDKFIGDGLMAFWVLGPAAETARSTCAAAVRAAEEAVAAVSGITIGDQALGLRVGLHAGYVLSGDFGSATRHQFTLIGPEVNKAARLEQAHQDDVTAGSGRIGPIRISPELRDELGEIDQKRFASKFAVRAKNIGTLEFFTS
;
A
#
# COMPACT_ATOMS: atom_id res chain seq x y z
N MET A 1 22.86 -1.74 -42.56
CA MET A 1 23.03 -0.86 -43.74
C MET A 1 21.90 0.14 -43.69
N LYS A 2 22.17 1.44 -43.54
CA LYS A 2 21.12 2.48 -43.63
C LYS A 2 20.58 2.52 -45.06
N PRO A 3 19.25 2.51 -45.29
CA PRO A 3 18.69 2.68 -46.62
C PRO A 3 19.20 4.00 -47.20
N LYS A 4 19.61 3.99 -48.47
CA LYS A 4 20.09 5.20 -49.13
C LYS A 4 18.95 6.18 -49.28
N ILE A 5 19.05 7.31 -48.56
CA ILE A 5 18.15 8.47 -48.58
C ILE A 5 17.98 9.03 -50.01
N GLU A 6 18.86 8.67 -50.96
CA GLU A 6 18.86 9.17 -52.35
C GLU A 6 17.63 8.80 -53.19
N LYS A 7 16.77 7.86 -52.78
CA LYS A 7 15.59 7.42 -53.51
C LYS A 7 14.24 8.03 -53.03
N LEU A 8 14.28 8.90 -52.01
CA LEU A 8 13.11 9.54 -51.44
C LEU A 8 12.87 10.98 -51.93
N ASN A 9 13.41 11.29 -53.11
CA ASN A 9 13.42 12.65 -53.69
C ASN A 9 12.04 13.24 -54.05
N ALA A 10 10.98 12.40 -54.17
CA ALA A 10 9.63 12.90 -54.45
C ALA A 10 8.87 13.43 -53.24
N LEU A 11 9.20 12.93 -52.00
CA LEU A 11 8.49 13.26 -50.75
C LEU A 11 9.13 14.41 -49.95
N GLY A 12 10.30 14.91 -50.34
CA GLY A 12 11.09 15.86 -49.55
C GLY A 12 11.83 15.18 -48.37
N ALA A 13 13.04 15.63 -48.13
CA ALA A 13 13.98 15.00 -47.15
C ALA A 13 13.39 14.81 -45.74
N ARG A 14 12.52 15.71 -45.27
CA ARG A 14 11.90 15.70 -43.95
C ARG A 14 10.89 14.54 -43.77
N TYR A 15 10.10 14.26 -44.77
CA TYR A 15 9.11 13.18 -44.77
C TYR A 15 9.76 11.80 -44.91
N ALA A 16 10.79 11.74 -45.75
CA ALA A 16 11.62 10.58 -45.91
C ALA A 16 12.32 10.20 -44.57
N GLU A 17 12.85 11.18 -43.88
CA GLU A 17 13.44 11.01 -42.56
C GLU A 17 12.41 10.44 -41.58
N ALA A 18 11.20 11.00 -41.52
CA ALA A 18 10.14 10.55 -40.61
C ALA A 18 9.75 9.08 -40.86
N MET A 19 9.63 8.64 -42.11
CA MET A 19 9.31 7.27 -42.48
C MET A 19 10.42 6.26 -42.08
N VAL A 20 11.67 6.65 -42.16
CA VAL A 20 12.82 5.83 -41.74
C VAL A 20 12.91 5.82 -40.21
N MET A 21 12.83 6.99 -39.57
CA MET A 21 12.99 7.11 -38.11
C MET A 21 11.88 6.39 -37.32
N CYS A 22 10.65 6.34 -37.84
CA CYS A 22 9.57 5.58 -37.23
C CYS A 22 9.68 4.06 -37.44
N GLY A 23 10.58 3.62 -38.33
CA GLY A 23 10.79 2.21 -38.65
C GLY A 23 9.82 1.61 -39.67
N LEU A 24 8.88 2.38 -40.23
CA LEU A 24 7.91 1.87 -41.21
C LEU A 24 8.60 1.50 -42.53
N ALA A 25 9.57 2.33 -42.95
CA ALA A 25 10.30 2.15 -44.20
C ALA A 25 11.61 1.34 -44.04
N ASP A 26 11.81 0.65 -42.92
CA ASP A 26 12.99 -0.21 -42.73
C ASP A 26 13.14 -1.24 -43.83
N ASP A 27 14.34 -1.30 -44.46
CA ASP A 27 14.69 -2.25 -45.50
C ASP A 27 13.81 -2.24 -46.77
N LEU A 28 13.00 -1.18 -47.01
CA LEU A 28 12.23 -1.01 -48.24
C LEU A 28 13.12 -0.50 -49.37
N GLN A 29 12.92 -1.06 -50.59
CA GLN A 29 13.63 -0.62 -51.78
C GLN A 29 12.93 0.58 -52.45
N ASN A 30 11.60 0.61 -52.38
CA ASN A 30 10.75 1.63 -53.02
C ASN A 30 9.72 2.24 -52.06
N PRO A 31 10.15 2.92 -51.00
CA PRO A 31 9.20 3.50 -50.03
C PRO A 31 8.24 4.56 -50.60
N ASP A 32 8.59 5.17 -51.75
CA ASP A 32 7.74 6.16 -52.42
C ASP A 32 6.40 5.58 -52.93
N LEU A 33 6.34 4.27 -53.17
CA LEU A 33 5.13 3.57 -53.57
C LEU A 33 4.06 3.51 -52.46
N LEU A 34 4.43 3.86 -51.22
CA LEU A 34 3.44 4.05 -50.13
C LEU A 34 2.55 5.27 -50.34
N ASP A 35 2.92 6.17 -51.24
CA ASP A 35 2.15 7.37 -51.59
C ASP A 35 1.69 8.16 -50.36
N ALA A 36 2.59 8.32 -49.38
CA ALA A 36 2.32 8.97 -48.11
C ALA A 36 2.04 10.47 -48.32
N ARG A 37 0.91 10.95 -47.80
CA ARG A 37 0.44 12.32 -47.99
C ARG A 37 0.55 13.14 -46.71
N PRO A 38 1.13 14.35 -46.78
CA PRO A 38 1.19 15.23 -45.61
C PRO A 38 -0.16 15.94 -45.37
N PHE A 39 -0.53 16.01 -44.08
CA PHE A 39 -1.67 16.76 -43.58
C PHE A 39 -1.26 17.61 -42.39
N ARG A 40 -1.89 18.79 -42.25
CA ARG A 40 -1.69 19.70 -41.13
C ARG A 40 -2.98 19.88 -40.36
N PHE A 41 -2.86 19.94 -39.07
CA PHE A 41 -3.97 20.15 -38.16
C PHE A 41 -3.64 21.28 -37.19
N ALA A 42 -4.61 22.10 -36.87
CA ALA A 42 -4.55 23.10 -35.82
C ALA A 42 -4.81 22.42 -34.46
N GLU A 43 -4.43 23.08 -33.37
CA GLU A 43 -4.68 22.59 -32.01
C GLU A 43 -6.18 22.27 -31.79
N GLY A 44 -6.45 21.11 -31.22
CA GLY A 44 -7.81 20.64 -30.99
C GLY A 44 -8.50 20.00 -32.17
N GLU A 45 -7.95 20.05 -33.39
CA GLU A 45 -8.54 19.37 -34.54
C GLU A 45 -8.35 17.85 -34.43
N TYR A 46 -9.36 17.12 -34.90
CA TYR A 46 -9.39 15.65 -34.89
C TYR A 46 -8.75 15.08 -36.16
N LEU A 47 -7.78 14.18 -35.98
CA LEU A 47 -7.26 13.34 -37.05
C LEU A 47 -8.25 12.21 -37.37
N CYS A 48 -8.89 11.66 -36.34
CA CYS A 48 -10.03 10.76 -36.41
C CYS A 48 -10.77 10.74 -35.08
N SER A 49 -12.04 10.29 -35.15
CA SER A 49 -12.86 10.07 -33.96
C SER A 49 -13.06 8.58 -33.70
N ARG A 50 -13.38 8.26 -32.46
CA ARG A 50 -13.79 6.91 -32.03
C ARG A 50 -14.97 6.44 -32.92
N GLY A 51 -14.88 5.22 -33.42
CA GLY A 51 -15.88 4.65 -34.32
C GLY A 51 -15.58 4.84 -35.82
N ASP A 52 -14.65 5.73 -36.22
CA ASP A 52 -14.25 5.90 -37.61
C ASP A 52 -13.62 4.63 -38.18
N PRO A 53 -13.75 4.35 -39.48
CA PRO A 53 -13.08 3.23 -40.11
C PRO A 53 -11.55 3.35 -40.04
N ALA A 54 -10.87 2.25 -39.71
CA ALA A 54 -9.42 2.20 -39.65
C ALA A 54 -8.80 1.93 -41.02
N THR A 55 -8.74 2.94 -41.87
CA THR A 55 -8.29 2.84 -43.27
C THR A 55 -6.86 3.31 -43.51
N CYS A 56 -6.23 3.95 -42.53
CA CYS A 56 -4.85 4.50 -42.66
C CYS A 56 -4.09 4.45 -41.33
N LEU A 57 -2.80 4.71 -41.38
CA LEU A 57 -1.99 5.08 -40.25
C LEU A 57 -1.42 6.49 -40.46
N TRP A 58 -0.94 7.07 -39.33
CA TRP A 58 -0.29 8.40 -39.35
C TRP A 58 1.13 8.29 -38.80
N ILE A 59 2.03 9.09 -39.37
CA ILE A 59 3.38 9.29 -38.83
C ILE A 59 3.47 10.76 -38.44
N VAL A 60 3.78 11.07 -37.20
CA VAL A 60 3.93 12.46 -36.72
C VAL A 60 5.25 13.01 -37.25
N VAL A 61 5.18 14.08 -38.04
CA VAL A 61 6.35 14.76 -38.61
C VAL A 61 6.75 15.96 -37.76
N GLU A 62 5.75 16.70 -37.25
CA GLU A 62 5.94 17.87 -36.40
C GLU A 62 4.81 17.99 -35.40
N GLY A 63 5.12 18.50 -34.19
CA GLY A 63 4.17 18.63 -33.11
C GLY A 63 3.89 17.30 -32.39
N SER A 64 2.70 17.20 -31.79
CA SER A 64 2.26 16.02 -31.08
C SER A 64 0.75 15.78 -31.21
N VAL A 65 0.34 14.52 -31.09
CA VAL A 65 -1.06 14.06 -31.17
C VAL A 65 -1.45 13.39 -29.85
N ALA A 66 -2.53 13.88 -29.24
CA ALA A 66 -3.13 13.27 -28.07
C ALA A 66 -4.08 12.14 -28.49
N ILE A 67 -3.93 10.98 -27.85
CA ILE A 67 -4.87 9.86 -27.91
C ILE A 67 -5.81 9.99 -26.74
N LYS A 68 -7.11 10.18 -26.99
CA LYS A 68 -8.12 10.46 -25.96
C LYS A 68 -9.19 9.38 -25.88
N GLU A 69 -9.69 9.15 -24.68
CA GLU A 69 -10.88 8.35 -24.39
C GLU A 69 -11.78 9.16 -23.45
N ASP A 70 -13.04 9.32 -23.83
CA ASP A 70 -14.05 10.09 -23.07
C ASP A 70 -13.54 11.49 -22.61
N GLY A 71 -12.79 12.18 -23.49
CA GLY A 71 -12.21 13.49 -23.23
C GLY A 71 -10.88 13.50 -22.48
N HIS A 72 -10.46 12.39 -21.88
CA HIS A 72 -9.20 12.27 -21.14
C HIS A 72 -8.04 11.83 -22.02
N THR A 73 -6.90 12.49 -21.92
CA THR A 73 -5.69 12.11 -22.64
C THR A 73 -5.05 10.88 -22.00
N LEU A 74 -5.02 9.77 -22.73
CA LEU A 74 -4.35 8.53 -22.32
C LEU A 74 -2.86 8.55 -22.65
N PHE A 75 -2.52 8.98 -23.88
CA PHE A 75 -1.15 9.00 -24.40
C PHE A 75 -0.95 10.20 -25.32
N VAL A 76 0.29 10.63 -25.46
CA VAL A 76 0.71 11.63 -26.46
C VAL A 76 1.75 10.98 -27.36
N ARG A 77 1.55 11.11 -28.67
CA ARG A 77 2.51 10.69 -29.70
C ARG A 77 3.23 11.89 -30.26
N ARG A 78 4.51 11.77 -30.42
CA ARG A 78 5.40 12.85 -30.83
C ARG A 78 6.08 12.57 -32.18
N ARG A 79 6.89 13.50 -32.63
CA ARG A 79 7.66 13.38 -33.87
C ARG A 79 8.30 11.99 -34.02
N ASN A 80 8.23 11.43 -35.25
CA ASN A 80 8.73 10.12 -35.64
C ASN A 80 8.00 8.93 -34.98
N GLU A 81 6.80 9.14 -34.42
CA GLU A 81 5.97 8.05 -33.94
C GLU A 81 4.82 7.74 -34.90
N VAL A 82 4.52 6.46 -35.04
CA VAL A 82 3.36 5.96 -35.82
C VAL A 82 2.11 5.96 -34.95
N ILE A 83 0.94 6.25 -35.52
CA ILE A 83 -0.35 6.19 -34.84
C ILE A 83 -1.34 5.43 -35.71
N GLY A 84 -2.23 4.66 -35.07
CA GLY A 84 -3.33 3.97 -35.75
C GLY A 84 -2.97 2.64 -36.41
N GLU A 85 -1.73 2.20 -36.30
CA GLU A 85 -1.21 0.95 -36.87
C GLU A 85 -1.87 -0.30 -36.26
N GLN A 86 -2.32 -0.24 -35.00
CA GLN A 86 -2.90 -1.40 -34.31
C GLN A 86 -4.21 -1.88 -34.93
N HIS A 87 -4.98 -0.97 -35.53
CA HIS A 87 -6.30 -1.26 -36.10
C HIS A 87 -6.26 -1.55 -37.61
N LEU A 88 -5.08 -1.50 -38.23
CA LEU A 88 -4.96 -1.78 -39.68
C LEU A 88 -4.93 -3.28 -39.99
N ALA A 89 -4.52 -4.12 -39.06
CA ALA A 89 -4.28 -5.55 -39.31
C ALA A 89 -5.54 -6.37 -39.59
N GLY A 90 -6.75 -5.82 -39.34
CA GLY A 90 -8.02 -6.50 -39.58
C GLY A 90 -8.87 -5.83 -40.64
N ASN A 91 -9.92 -6.53 -41.11
CA ASN A 91 -10.94 -5.98 -42.02
C ASN A 91 -12.11 -5.48 -41.18
N GLY A 92 -12.57 -4.20 -41.44
CA GLY A 92 -13.72 -3.61 -40.75
C GLY A 92 -13.46 -3.16 -39.32
N TYR A 93 -12.22 -3.03 -38.90
CA TYR A 93 -11.91 -2.44 -37.59
C TYR A 93 -12.22 -0.95 -37.56
N GLN A 94 -12.75 -0.50 -36.44
CA GLN A 94 -13.03 0.90 -36.14
C GLN A 94 -11.99 1.46 -35.18
N ARG A 95 -11.81 2.78 -35.17
CA ARG A 95 -10.98 3.48 -34.20
C ARG A 95 -11.59 3.36 -32.79
N ILE A 96 -10.78 3.01 -31.81
CA ILE A 96 -11.26 2.91 -30.41
C ILE A 96 -10.99 4.17 -29.61
N TYR A 97 -10.19 5.09 -30.13
CA TYR A 97 -9.82 6.35 -29.49
C TYR A 97 -9.96 7.52 -30.46
N ASP A 98 -10.18 8.71 -29.88
CA ASP A 98 -10.05 9.97 -30.60
C ASP A 98 -8.56 10.33 -30.73
N LEU A 99 -8.15 10.79 -31.89
CA LEU A 99 -6.83 11.34 -32.15
C LEU A 99 -6.95 12.84 -32.41
N VAL A 100 -6.33 13.65 -31.52
CA VAL A 100 -6.50 15.11 -31.51
C VAL A 100 -5.15 15.79 -31.56
N ALA A 101 -5.00 16.79 -32.44
CA ALA A 101 -3.81 17.62 -32.49
C ALA A 101 -3.62 18.37 -31.16
N ASN A 102 -2.44 18.24 -30.53
CA ASN A 102 -2.16 18.69 -29.17
C ASN A 102 -1.27 19.94 -29.11
N GLU A 103 -0.97 20.54 -30.26
CA GLU A 103 -0.14 21.74 -30.42
C GLU A 103 -0.72 22.62 -31.52
N THR A 104 -0.32 23.90 -31.53
CA THR A 104 -0.83 24.93 -32.48
C THR A 104 -0.66 24.55 -33.95
N SER A 105 0.32 23.71 -34.28
CA SER A 105 0.51 23.14 -35.62
C SER A 105 1.02 21.70 -35.48
N VAL A 106 0.28 20.77 -36.00
CA VAL A 106 0.65 19.36 -36.06
C VAL A 106 0.68 18.90 -37.49
N GLU A 107 1.80 18.38 -37.95
CA GLU A 107 1.94 17.83 -39.28
C GLU A 107 2.16 16.31 -39.19
N VAL A 108 1.36 15.57 -39.97
CA VAL A 108 1.42 14.10 -40.07
C VAL A 108 1.51 13.65 -41.50
N LEU A 109 2.15 12.49 -41.72
CA LEU A 109 2.01 11.75 -42.99
C LEU A 109 0.91 10.71 -42.83
N VAL A 110 -0.01 10.66 -43.77
CA VAL A 110 -1.04 9.63 -43.83
C VAL A 110 -0.60 8.55 -44.84
N VAL A 111 -0.64 7.29 -44.40
CA VAL A 111 -0.36 6.12 -45.23
C VAL A 111 -1.61 5.25 -45.22
N ASP A 112 -2.24 5.14 -46.41
CA ASP A 112 -3.46 4.37 -46.56
C ASP A 112 -3.19 2.86 -46.54
N LYS A 113 -4.07 2.09 -45.90
CA LYS A 113 -4.02 0.62 -45.83
C LYS A 113 -3.90 -0.02 -47.22
N GLU A 114 -4.70 0.46 -48.13
CA GLU A 114 -4.72 -0.05 -49.51
C GLU A 114 -3.34 0.09 -50.19
N LYS A 115 -2.63 1.21 -49.95
CA LYS A 115 -1.27 1.44 -50.49
C LYS A 115 -0.26 0.49 -49.89
N ILE A 116 -0.44 0.13 -48.62
CA ILE A 116 0.39 -0.88 -47.95
C ILE A 116 0.15 -2.27 -48.58
N GLU A 117 -1.12 -2.63 -48.79
CA GLU A 117 -1.51 -3.94 -49.34
C GLU A 117 -1.10 -4.11 -50.81
N GLN A 118 -1.14 -3.04 -51.61
CA GLN A 118 -0.75 -3.04 -53.02
C GLN A 118 0.79 -2.90 -53.19
N HIS A 119 1.55 -2.60 -52.15
CA HIS A 119 2.98 -2.39 -52.24
C HIS A 119 3.72 -3.70 -52.60
N PRO A 120 4.68 -3.70 -53.54
CA PRO A 120 5.45 -4.92 -53.90
C PRO A 120 6.12 -5.58 -52.72
N GLU A 121 6.48 -4.81 -51.71
CA GLU A 121 7.13 -5.29 -50.49
C GLU A 121 6.17 -5.26 -49.26
N ALA A 122 4.84 -5.42 -49.48
CA ALA A 122 3.83 -5.38 -48.42
C ALA A 122 4.19 -6.24 -47.18
N GLY A 123 4.74 -7.44 -47.43
CA GLY A 123 5.16 -8.31 -46.32
C GLY A 123 6.25 -7.72 -45.40
N LYS A 124 7.15 -6.87 -45.94
CA LYS A 124 8.15 -6.16 -45.15
C LYS A 124 7.49 -5.05 -44.32
N ILE A 125 6.55 -4.31 -44.92
CA ILE A 125 5.84 -3.22 -44.24
C ILE A 125 5.04 -3.77 -43.07
N TRP A 126 4.29 -4.86 -43.26
CA TRP A 126 3.54 -5.51 -42.18
C TRP A 126 4.47 -6.04 -41.08
N ARG A 127 5.66 -6.56 -41.42
CA ARG A 127 6.66 -6.93 -40.43
C ARG A 127 7.16 -5.72 -39.63
N ASN A 128 7.38 -4.60 -40.30
CA ASN A 128 7.81 -3.36 -39.64
C ASN A 128 6.71 -2.81 -38.73
N ILE A 129 5.46 -2.83 -39.15
CA ILE A 129 4.29 -2.50 -38.31
C ILE A 129 4.24 -3.41 -37.07
N ALA A 130 4.42 -4.72 -37.24
CA ALA A 130 4.44 -5.67 -36.12
C ALA A 130 5.60 -5.39 -35.13
N LYS A 131 6.79 -4.99 -35.63
CA LYS A 131 7.92 -4.56 -34.78
C LYS A 131 7.55 -3.30 -33.96
N ILE A 132 6.95 -2.30 -34.62
CA ILE A 132 6.51 -1.04 -33.97
C ILE A 132 5.52 -1.36 -32.85
N ILE A 133 4.50 -2.18 -33.12
CA ILE A 133 3.51 -2.63 -32.14
C ILE A 133 4.21 -3.36 -30.97
N SER A 134 5.12 -4.28 -31.26
CA SER A 134 5.86 -5.04 -30.22
C SER A 134 6.69 -4.12 -29.32
N ILE A 135 7.33 -3.08 -29.85
CA ILE A 135 8.10 -2.10 -29.06
C ILE A 135 7.16 -1.32 -28.15
N LYS A 136 6.01 -0.86 -28.68
CA LYS A 136 5.01 -0.12 -27.89
C LYS A 136 4.41 -0.96 -26.77
N LEU A 137 4.08 -2.23 -27.02
CA LEU A 137 3.56 -3.17 -26.02
C LEU A 137 4.58 -3.43 -24.91
N ARG A 138 5.86 -3.66 -25.25
CA ARG A 138 6.92 -3.83 -24.24
C ARG A 138 7.09 -2.57 -23.38
N GLY A 139 7.00 -1.39 -23.99
CA GLY A 139 7.06 -0.13 -23.24
C GLY A 139 5.87 0.05 -22.30
N ALA A 140 4.66 -0.34 -22.70
CA ALA A 140 3.46 -0.33 -21.86
C ALA A 140 3.59 -1.32 -20.70
N SER A 141 3.97 -2.57 -20.96
CA SER A 141 4.18 -3.61 -19.94
C SER A 141 5.20 -3.19 -18.87
N ARG A 142 6.33 -2.59 -19.28
CA ARG A 142 7.35 -2.11 -18.33
C ARG A 142 6.79 -1.01 -17.42
N ARG A 143 6.01 -0.07 -17.95
CA ARG A 143 5.37 1.00 -17.16
C ARG A 143 4.38 0.42 -16.15
N THR A 144 3.54 -0.52 -16.58
CA THR A 144 2.57 -1.20 -15.70
C THR A 144 3.29 -1.96 -14.58
N SER A 145 4.35 -2.70 -14.89
CA SER A 145 5.15 -3.42 -13.88
C SER A 145 5.80 -2.46 -12.89
N SER A 146 6.37 -1.34 -13.36
CA SER A 146 6.98 -0.32 -12.49
C SER A 146 5.96 0.33 -11.56
N LEU A 147 4.78 0.69 -12.07
CA LEU A 147 3.68 1.24 -11.26
C LEU A 147 3.18 0.23 -10.22
N SER A 148 3.02 -1.04 -10.61
CA SER A 148 2.62 -2.10 -9.68
C SER A 148 3.64 -2.29 -8.56
N GLN A 149 4.92 -2.20 -8.89
CA GLN A 149 6.00 -2.31 -7.91
C GLN A 149 6.04 -1.10 -6.96
N GLN A 150 5.87 0.11 -7.48
CA GLN A 150 5.75 1.32 -6.64
C GLN A 150 4.54 1.24 -5.70
N LEU A 151 3.37 0.84 -6.20
CA LEU A 151 2.19 0.64 -5.36
C LEU A 151 2.41 -0.41 -4.27
N ALA A 152 3.11 -1.51 -4.58
CA ALA A 152 3.43 -2.54 -3.59
C ALA A 152 4.40 -2.01 -2.52
N ASP A 153 5.41 -1.24 -2.91
CA ASP A 153 6.36 -0.62 -1.98
C ASP A 153 5.69 0.45 -1.10
N ASP A 154 4.86 1.33 -1.70
CA ASP A 154 4.08 2.33 -0.96
C ASP A 154 3.11 1.67 0.03
N THR A 155 2.44 0.58 -0.39
CA THR A 155 1.57 -0.21 0.48
C THR A 155 2.35 -0.83 1.64
N ARG A 156 3.54 -1.37 1.40
CA ARG A 156 4.41 -1.93 2.45
C ARG A 156 4.81 -0.85 3.47
N ILE A 157 5.17 0.34 3.01
CA ILE A 157 5.49 1.48 3.88
C ILE A 157 4.27 1.87 4.71
N LEU A 158 3.09 2.00 4.08
CA LEU A 158 1.85 2.29 4.81
C LEU A 158 1.56 1.24 5.89
N HIS A 159 1.70 -0.06 5.60
CA HIS A 159 1.52 -1.12 6.59
C HIS A 159 2.55 -1.05 7.73
N ALA A 160 3.80 -0.64 7.45
CA ALA A 160 4.84 -0.52 8.47
C ALA A 160 4.62 0.66 9.43
N TYR A 161 3.98 1.74 8.98
CA TYR A 161 3.77 2.96 9.77
C TYR A 161 2.32 3.20 10.20
N THR A 162 1.39 2.34 9.81
CA THR A 162 -0.04 2.49 10.10
C THR A 162 -0.59 1.22 10.75
N ASN A 163 -1.55 1.38 11.64
CA ASN A 163 -2.26 0.26 12.25
C ASN A 163 -3.03 -0.53 11.17
N GLU A 164 -2.75 -1.84 11.07
CA GLU A 164 -3.34 -2.73 10.07
C GLU A 164 -4.87 -2.83 10.16
N TYR A 165 -5.42 -2.79 11.39
CA TYR A 165 -6.87 -2.75 11.62
C TYR A 165 -7.51 -1.48 11.03
N ALA A 166 -6.84 -0.33 11.17
CA ALA A 166 -7.29 0.93 10.58
C ALA A 166 -7.34 0.88 9.06
N LEU A 167 -6.30 0.28 8.43
CA LEU A 167 -6.26 0.10 6.97
C LEU A 167 -7.38 -0.81 6.48
N SER A 168 -7.61 -1.94 7.16
CA SER A 168 -8.68 -2.88 6.78
C SER A 168 -10.07 -2.26 6.89
N ARG A 169 -10.35 -1.49 7.95
CA ARG A 169 -11.61 -0.74 8.09
C ARG A 169 -11.83 0.29 6.98
N ARG A 170 -10.79 1.03 6.60
CA ARG A 170 -10.86 2.00 5.49
C ARG A 170 -11.13 1.33 4.16
N MET A 171 -10.47 0.19 3.88
CA MET A 171 -10.69 -0.56 2.64
C MET A 171 -12.13 -1.13 2.53
N GLN A 172 -12.71 -1.54 3.63
CA GLN A 172 -14.10 -2.06 3.67
C GLN A 172 -15.15 -0.95 3.52
N GLY A 173 -14.83 0.29 3.91
CA GLY A 173 -15.76 1.42 3.89
C GLY A 173 -15.93 2.13 2.54
N GLY A 174 -15.10 1.85 1.52
CA GLY A 174 -15.13 2.50 0.20
C GLY A 174 -14.67 3.96 0.20
N ALA A 175 -14.50 4.56 -0.98
CA ALA A 175 -13.92 5.90 -1.21
C ALA A 175 -14.76 7.11 -0.69
N GLY A 176 -15.78 6.90 0.10
CA GLY A 176 -16.66 7.96 0.62
C GLY A 176 -16.87 7.96 2.14
N HIS A 177 -16.22 7.06 2.89
CA HIS A 177 -16.40 7.03 4.35
C HIS A 177 -15.56 8.11 5.01
N GLN A 178 -16.29 9.09 5.57
CA GLN A 178 -15.76 10.03 6.55
C GLN A 178 -15.15 9.22 7.73
N THR A 179 -14.07 9.73 8.30
CA THR A 179 -13.45 9.29 9.55
C THR A 179 -14.54 9.06 10.62
N GLY A 180 -15.01 7.82 10.74
CA GLY A 180 -16.10 7.46 11.66
C GLY A 180 -15.53 6.94 12.96
N TYR A 181 -16.10 7.41 14.07
CA TYR A 181 -15.89 6.80 15.39
C TYR A 181 -16.88 5.66 15.59
N ALA A 182 -16.43 4.61 16.29
CA ALA A 182 -17.28 3.51 16.71
C ALA A 182 -17.10 3.22 18.20
N VAL A 183 -18.15 2.73 18.84
CA VAL A 183 -18.03 2.16 20.18
C VAL A 183 -17.80 0.67 20.01
N ASP A 184 -16.61 0.23 20.31
CA ASP A 184 -16.22 -1.18 20.25
C ASP A 184 -16.00 -1.74 21.65
N ARG A 185 -16.27 -3.01 21.86
CA ARG A 185 -15.83 -3.74 23.03
C ARG A 185 -14.48 -4.38 22.69
N ALA A 186 -13.45 -4.14 23.51
CA ALA A 186 -12.10 -4.59 23.21
C ALA A 186 -11.37 -5.10 24.46
N VAL A 187 -10.41 -6.00 24.26
CA VAL A 187 -9.31 -6.21 25.20
C VAL A 187 -8.23 -5.20 24.86
N ILE A 188 -7.78 -4.48 25.88
CA ILE A 188 -6.76 -3.44 25.80
C ILE A 188 -5.53 -3.94 26.51
N TRP A 189 -4.39 -3.82 25.87
CA TRP A 189 -3.08 -4.20 26.36
C TRP A 189 -2.20 -2.97 26.54
N PHE A 190 -1.55 -2.88 27.68
CA PHE A 190 -0.39 -2.04 27.89
C PHE A 190 0.76 -2.89 28.42
N SER A 191 1.97 -2.63 27.94
CA SER A 191 3.17 -3.27 28.45
C SER A 191 4.30 -2.27 28.62
N ASP A 192 5.27 -2.63 29.49
CA ASP A 192 6.46 -1.84 29.77
C ASP A 192 7.61 -2.76 30.21
N VAL A 193 8.84 -2.46 29.79
CA VAL A 193 10.02 -3.25 30.13
C VAL A 193 10.54 -2.82 31.50
N VAL A 194 10.71 -3.79 32.39
CA VAL A 194 11.12 -3.52 33.77
C VAL A 194 12.55 -2.96 33.83
N ASN A 195 12.70 -1.77 34.44
CA ASN A 195 13.98 -1.08 34.64
C ASN A 195 14.79 -0.74 33.40
N PHE A 196 14.15 -0.60 32.23
CA PHE A 196 14.81 -0.30 30.96
C PHE A 196 15.64 0.99 31.01
N SER A 197 15.14 2.06 31.65
CA SER A 197 15.88 3.33 31.83
C SER A 197 17.22 3.15 32.57
N GLY A 198 17.30 2.21 33.51
CA GLY A 198 18.54 1.89 34.19
C GLY A 198 19.59 1.20 33.31
N TYR A 199 19.13 0.50 32.26
CA TYR A 199 20.03 -0.15 31.28
C TYR A 199 20.56 0.82 30.24
N THR A 200 19.70 1.76 29.76
CA THR A 200 20.06 2.70 28.67
C THR A 200 21.20 3.65 29.08
N THR A 201 21.30 4.02 30.36
CA THR A 201 22.35 4.91 30.85
C THR A 201 23.75 4.28 30.84
N ARG A 202 23.86 2.95 30.71
CA ARG A 202 25.13 2.21 30.79
C ARG A 202 25.48 1.44 29.52
N THR A 203 24.63 1.52 28.50
CA THR A 203 24.77 0.72 27.28
C THR A 203 25.03 1.65 26.07
N PRO A 204 25.98 1.34 25.16
CA PRO A 204 26.21 2.10 23.96
C PRO A 204 24.95 2.20 23.06
N PRO A 205 24.69 3.35 22.40
CA PRO A 205 23.47 3.58 21.62
C PRO A 205 23.17 2.52 20.55
N GLU A 206 24.21 2.01 19.88
CA GLU A 206 24.07 1.00 18.83
C GLU A 206 23.53 -0.32 19.39
N ARG A 207 23.97 -0.71 20.58
CA ARG A 207 23.46 -1.91 21.29
C ARG A 207 22.04 -1.71 21.81
N ILE A 208 21.70 -0.47 22.23
CA ILE A 208 20.34 -0.15 22.67
C ILE A 208 19.37 -0.35 21.51
N ALA A 209 19.70 0.10 20.30
CA ALA A 209 18.85 -0.04 19.13
C ALA A 209 18.53 -1.52 18.80
N ASP A 210 19.53 -2.40 18.84
CA ASP A 210 19.33 -3.85 18.64
C ASP A 210 18.45 -4.46 19.74
N ILE A 211 18.70 -4.12 21.01
CA ILE A 211 17.91 -4.61 22.13
C ILE A 211 16.44 -4.15 22.02
N VAL A 212 16.22 -2.87 21.70
CA VAL A 212 14.89 -2.29 21.48
C VAL A 212 14.14 -3.04 20.37
N GLN A 213 14.79 -3.29 19.24
CA GLN A 213 14.22 -4.06 18.15
C GLN A 213 13.83 -5.48 18.59
N ARG A 214 14.70 -6.15 19.35
CA ARG A 214 14.47 -7.50 19.84
C ARG A 214 13.30 -7.58 20.80
N PHE A 215 13.20 -6.69 21.80
CA PHE A 215 12.10 -6.74 22.74
C PHE A 215 10.77 -6.26 22.14
N PHE A 216 10.75 -5.34 21.16
CA PHE A 216 9.53 -5.05 20.44
C PHE A 216 9.07 -6.24 19.61
N ASN A 217 9.98 -6.91 18.89
CA ASN A 217 9.63 -8.13 18.15
C ASN A 217 9.10 -9.23 19.08
N ALA A 218 9.70 -9.42 20.27
CA ALA A 218 9.28 -10.39 21.27
C ALA A 218 7.86 -10.13 21.82
N GLN A 219 7.36 -8.90 21.74
CA GLN A 219 6.00 -8.53 22.12
C GLN A 219 5.05 -8.53 20.94
N THR A 220 5.43 -7.91 19.81
CA THR A 220 4.54 -7.73 18.66
C THR A 220 4.21 -9.05 17.98
N GLN A 221 5.17 -9.99 17.92
CA GLN A 221 4.96 -11.27 17.28
C GLN A 221 3.86 -12.12 17.95
N PRO A 222 3.86 -12.37 19.29
CA PRO A 222 2.76 -13.05 19.95
C PRO A 222 1.43 -12.31 19.82
N ILE A 223 1.42 -10.98 19.95
CA ILE A 223 0.21 -10.17 19.81
C ILE A 223 -0.45 -10.43 18.45
N GLN A 224 0.32 -10.33 17.35
CA GLN A 224 -0.17 -10.54 15.99
C GLN A 224 -0.57 -12.00 15.73
N GLN A 225 0.21 -12.98 16.20
CA GLN A 225 -0.09 -14.41 16.07
C GLN A 225 -1.41 -14.79 16.75
N HIS A 226 -1.77 -14.10 17.83
CA HIS A 226 -3.03 -14.28 18.54
C HIS A 226 -4.13 -13.29 18.10
N GLY A 227 -4.01 -12.68 16.93
CA GLY A 227 -5.03 -11.81 16.32
C GLY A 227 -5.17 -10.43 16.95
N GLY A 228 -4.17 -9.96 17.70
CA GLY A 228 -4.12 -8.62 18.25
C GLY A 228 -3.56 -7.60 17.26
N HIS A 229 -3.93 -6.35 17.46
CA HIS A 229 -3.51 -5.21 16.66
C HIS A 229 -2.62 -4.28 17.49
N ILE A 230 -1.46 -3.92 16.97
CA ILE A 230 -0.59 -2.93 17.61
C ILE A 230 -1.18 -1.54 17.37
N ASP A 231 -1.45 -0.81 18.45
CA ASP A 231 -1.88 0.59 18.35
C ASP A 231 -0.67 1.52 18.19
N LYS A 232 0.22 1.53 19.18
CA LYS A 232 1.42 2.37 19.16
C LYS A 232 2.50 1.85 20.12
N PHE A 233 3.72 2.25 19.84
CA PHE A 233 4.82 2.13 20.78
C PHE A 233 4.86 3.35 21.71
N ILE A 234 5.11 3.13 23.00
CA ILE A 234 5.11 4.14 24.06
C ILE A 234 6.37 3.98 24.89
N GLY A 235 7.43 4.73 24.54
CA GLY A 235 8.73 4.55 25.17
C GLY A 235 9.28 3.14 24.91
N ASP A 236 9.51 2.38 25.97
CA ASP A 236 9.95 0.98 26.00
C ASP A 236 8.78 -0.02 26.09
N GLY A 237 7.55 0.48 26.08
CA GLY A 237 6.34 -0.31 26.06
C GLY A 237 5.54 -0.18 24.78
N LEU A 238 4.38 -0.81 24.75
CA LEU A 238 3.43 -0.68 23.65
C LEU A 238 1.98 -0.77 24.13
N MET A 239 1.10 -0.22 23.31
CA MET A 239 -0.35 -0.40 23.39
C MET A 239 -0.81 -1.29 22.25
N ALA A 240 -1.63 -2.30 22.58
CA ALA A 240 -2.28 -3.18 21.59
C ALA A 240 -3.72 -3.46 21.99
N PHE A 241 -4.50 -4.03 21.08
CA PHE A 241 -5.90 -4.35 21.35
C PHE A 241 -6.42 -5.51 20.52
N TRP A 242 -7.50 -6.12 20.99
CA TRP A 242 -8.33 -7.10 20.30
C TRP A 242 -9.77 -6.63 20.32
N VAL A 243 -10.43 -6.55 19.18
CA VAL A 243 -11.86 -6.23 19.11
C VAL A 243 -12.65 -7.48 19.45
N LEU A 244 -13.56 -7.38 20.40
CA LEU A 244 -14.43 -8.48 20.83
C LEU A 244 -15.65 -8.56 19.92
N GLY A 245 -15.88 -9.76 19.37
CA GLY A 245 -17.08 -10.02 18.58
C GLY A 245 -18.35 -10.00 19.45
N PRO A 246 -19.53 -9.88 18.84
CA PRO A 246 -20.82 -9.80 19.57
C PRO A 246 -21.22 -11.11 20.24
N ALA A 247 -20.73 -12.28 19.76
CA ALA A 247 -21.03 -13.57 20.32
C ALA A 247 -20.14 -13.86 21.53
N ALA A 248 -20.72 -14.35 22.63
CA ALA A 248 -20.00 -14.63 23.88
C ALA A 248 -18.85 -15.62 23.70
N GLU A 249 -19.03 -16.64 22.87
CA GLU A 249 -17.98 -17.64 22.59
C GLU A 249 -16.79 -17.04 21.85
N THR A 250 -17.04 -16.15 20.88
CA THR A 250 -15.99 -15.42 20.16
C THR A 250 -15.27 -14.46 21.10
N ALA A 251 -16.01 -13.74 21.95
CA ALA A 251 -15.42 -12.85 22.94
C ALA A 251 -14.52 -13.63 23.93
N ARG A 252 -14.97 -14.76 24.43
CA ARG A 252 -14.18 -15.65 25.31
C ARG A 252 -12.89 -16.13 24.66
N SER A 253 -12.99 -16.61 23.41
CA SER A 253 -11.82 -17.10 22.67
C SER A 253 -10.79 -15.98 22.42
N THR A 254 -11.27 -14.78 22.12
CA THR A 254 -10.43 -13.58 21.90
C THR A 254 -9.77 -13.12 23.22
N CYS A 255 -10.48 -13.11 24.34
CA CYS A 255 -9.91 -12.82 25.66
C CYS A 255 -8.82 -13.80 26.03
N ALA A 256 -9.05 -15.10 25.83
CA ALA A 256 -8.06 -16.15 26.06
C ALA A 256 -6.84 -16.01 25.13
N ALA A 257 -7.03 -15.59 23.87
CA ALA A 257 -5.95 -15.32 22.92
C ALA A 257 -5.06 -14.15 23.41
N ALA A 258 -5.65 -13.06 23.89
CA ALA A 258 -4.90 -11.92 24.45
C ALA A 258 -4.05 -12.33 25.68
N VAL A 259 -4.60 -13.19 26.55
CA VAL A 259 -3.86 -13.72 27.70
C VAL A 259 -2.70 -14.61 27.27
N ARG A 260 -2.90 -15.52 26.30
CA ARG A 260 -1.80 -16.33 25.75
C ARG A 260 -0.71 -15.49 25.12
N ALA A 261 -1.08 -14.44 24.36
CA ALA A 261 -0.10 -13.49 23.82
C ALA A 261 0.75 -12.85 24.93
N ALA A 262 0.13 -12.53 26.09
CA ALA A 262 0.85 -11.94 27.21
C ALA A 262 1.86 -12.93 27.84
N GLU A 263 1.48 -14.19 27.98
CA GLU A 263 2.37 -15.23 28.51
C GLU A 263 3.56 -15.49 27.60
N GLU A 264 3.31 -15.59 26.29
CA GLU A 264 4.36 -15.78 25.30
C GLU A 264 5.30 -14.56 25.22
N ALA A 265 4.74 -13.34 25.25
CA ALA A 265 5.55 -12.12 25.24
C ALA A 265 6.43 -11.99 26.50
N VAL A 266 5.89 -12.27 27.68
CA VAL A 266 6.65 -12.27 28.94
C VAL A 266 7.77 -13.30 28.88
N ALA A 267 7.50 -14.51 28.40
CA ALA A 267 8.51 -15.56 28.23
C ALA A 267 9.58 -15.16 27.22
N ALA A 268 9.19 -14.62 26.06
CA ALA A 268 10.11 -14.21 25.01
C ALA A 268 11.02 -13.05 25.44
N VAL A 269 10.47 -12.03 26.13
CA VAL A 269 11.27 -10.91 26.67
C VAL A 269 12.23 -11.37 27.75
N SER A 270 11.84 -12.30 28.60
CA SER A 270 12.73 -12.87 29.66
C SER A 270 13.94 -13.62 29.08
N GLY A 271 13.87 -14.05 27.83
CA GLY A 271 15.01 -14.63 27.08
C GLY A 271 15.99 -13.60 26.54
N ILE A 272 15.70 -12.30 26.66
CA ILE A 272 16.58 -11.22 26.19
C ILE A 272 17.42 -10.75 27.41
N THR A 273 18.74 -10.72 27.23
CA THR A 273 19.66 -10.28 28.28
C THR A 273 20.41 -9.02 27.91
N ILE A 274 20.70 -8.16 28.88
CA ILE A 274 21.65 -7.05 28.80
C ILE A 274 22.75 -7.32 29.80
N GLY A 275 23.94 -7.67 29.30
CA GLY A 275 24.97 -8.26 30.13
C GLY A 275 24.48 -9.59 30.73
N ASP A 276 24.57 -9.74 32.04
CA ASP A 276 24.11 -10.94 32.77
C ASP A 276 22.65 -10.83 33.27
N GLN A 277 21.94 -9.76 32.96
CA GLN A 277 20.59 -9.51 33.46
C GLN A 277 19.52 -9.76 32.39
N ALA A 278 18.57 -10.62 32.69
CA ALA A 278 17.41 -10.83 31.84
C ALA A 278 16.43 -9.66 31.94
N LEU A 279 15.83 -9.28 30.83
CA LEU A 279 14.75 -8.29 30.80
C LEU A 279 13.45 -8.86 31.39
N GLY A 280 12.72 -8.02 32.09
CA GLY A 280 11.38 -8.34 32.55
C GLY A 280 10.34 -7.54 31.73
N LEU A 281 9.15 -8.09 31.57
CA LEU A 281 8.01 -7.41 30.96
C LEU A 281 6.85 -7.34 31.95
N ARG A 282 6.24 -6.18 32.09
CA ARG A 282 4.95 -6.00 32.77
C ARG A 282 3.87 -5.86 31.72
N VAL A 283 2.73 -6.52 31.92
CA VAL A 283 1.58 -6.46 31.02
C VAL A 283 0.31 -6.21 31.82
N GLY A 284 -0.45 -5.19 31.44
CA GLY A 284 -1.79 -4.90 31.94
C GLY A 284 -2.83 -5.18 30.85
N LEU A 285 -3.81 -6.02 31.16
CA LEU A 285 -4.91 -6.37 30.25
C LEU A 285 -6.25 -6.00 30.88
N HIS A 286 -7.11 -5.33 30.11
CA HIS A 286 -8.46 -4.97 30.51
C HIS A 286 -9.45 -5.17 29.39
N ALA A 287 -10.67 -5.62 29.70
CA ALA A 287 -11.76 -5.73 28.73
C ALA A 287 -12.83 -4.67 29.03
N GLY A 288 -13.19 -3.88 28.03
CA GLY A 288 -14.19 -2.82 28.20
C GLY A 288 -14.63 -2.18 26.90
N TYR A 289 -15.56 -1.24 27.00
CA TYR A 289 -16.06 -0.45 25.88
C TYR A 289 -15.19 0.78 25.65
N VAL A 290 -14.78 0.99 24.43
CA VAL A 290 -13.90 2.07 24.00
C VAL A 290 -14.46 2.79 22.77
N LEU A 291 -14.08 4.05 22.61
CA LEU A 291 -14.28 4.76 21.35
C LEU A 291 -13.08 4.51 20.44
N SER A 292 -13.30 3.86 19.32
CA SER A 292 -12.29 3.57 18.29
C SER A 292 -12.46 4.49 17.10
N GLY A 293 -11.36 4.93 16.50
CA GLY A 293 -11.44 5.79 15.30
C GLY A 293 -10.15 6.53 15.01
N ASP A 294 -10.20 7.36 13.96
CA ASP A 294 -9.11 8.24 13.57
C ASP A 294 -9.18 9.55 14.39
N PHE A 295 -8.22 9.74 15.28
CA PHE A 295 -8.10 10.94 16.10
C PHE A 295 -6.88 11.76 15.69
N GLY A 296 -6.95 13.06 15.80
CA GLY A 296 -5.81 13.93 15.50
C GLY A 296 -6.20 15.32 15.01
N SER A 297 -5.27 15.95 14.30
CA SER A 297 -5.45 17.26 13.67
C SER A 297 -5.90 17.11 12.21
N ALA A 298 -6.20 18.24 11.55
CA ALA A 298 -6.52 18.25 10.11
C ALA A 298 -5.41 17.67 9.21
N THR A 299 -4.16 17.66 9.68
CA THR A 299 -2.99 17.24 8.88
C THR A 299 -2.36 15.91 9.35
N ARG A 300 -2.74 15.41 10.55
CA ARG A 300 -2.18 14.17 11.11
C ARG A 300 -3.24 13.42 11.90
N HIS A 301 -3.60 12.27 11.41
CA HIS A 301 -4.52 11.35 12.06
C HIS A 301 -3.79 10.10 12.55
N GLN A 302 -4.28 9.55 13.65
CA GLN A 302 -3.87 8.26 14.17
C GLN A 302 -5.12 7.49 14.57
N PHE A 303 -5.26 6.27 14.05
CA PHE A 303 -6.27 5.37 14.57
C PHE A 303 -5.85 4.92 15.98
N THR A 304 -6.74 5.01 16.93
CA THR A 304 -6.49 4.57 18.30
C THR A 304 -7.81 4.34 19.07
N LEU A 305 -7.69 3.77 20.26
CA LEU A 305 -8.77 3.60 21.21
C LEU A 305 -8.70 4.71 22.25
N ILE A 306 -9.85 5.28 22.60
CA ILE A 306 -9.98 6.32 23.65
C ILE A 306 -11.08 5.92 24.62
N GLY A 307 -10.89 6.23 25.89
CA GLY A 307 -11.88 6.05 26.92
C GLY A 307 -11.30 5.75 28.31
N PRO A 308 -12.13 5.75 29.35
CA PRO A 308 -11.69 5.44 30.72
C PRO A 308 -11.13 4.03 30.84
N GLU A 309 -11.60 3.08 30.03
CA GLU A 309 -11.14 1.69 30.03
C GLU A 309 -9.71 1.56 29.48
N VAL A 310 -9.29 2.44 28.56
CA VAL A 310 -7.90 2.53 28.10
C VAL A 310 -6.97 2.95 29.25
N ASN A 311 -7.40 3.95 30.02
CA ASN A 311 -6.65 4.40 31.21
C ASN A 311 -6.57 3.30 32.27
N LYS A 312 -7.63 2.50 32.45
CA LYS A 312 -7.66 1.38 33.40
C LYS A 312 -6.62 0.32 33.05
N ALA A 313 -6.54 -0.07 31.77
CA ALA A 313 -5.51 -0.99 31.27
C ALA A 313 -4.08 -0.47 31.52
N ALA A 314 -3.82 0.81 31.24
CA ALA A 314 -2.54 1.44 31.53
C ALA A 314 -2.19 1.42 33.04
N ARG A 315 -3.17 1.63 33.92
CA ARG A 315 -2.96 1.56 35.36
C ARG A 315 -2.70 0.16 35.87
N LEU A 316 -3.26 -0.87 35.25
CA LEU A 316 -2.92 -2.27 35.56
C LEU A 316 -1.44 -2.57 35.26
N GLU A 317 -0.94 -2.10 34.13
CA GLU A 317 0.49 -2.22 33.80
C GLU A 317 1.36 -1.50 34.84
N GLN A 318 0.97 -0.27 35.23
CA GLN A 318 1.72 0.58 36.17
C GLN A 318 1.59 0.16 37.64
N ALA A 319 0.71 -0.80 38.00
CA ALA A 319 0.52 -1.24 39.35
C ALA A 319 1.84 -1.68 40.00
N HIS A 320 2.21 -1.11 41.15
CA HIS A 320 3.46 -1.39 41.84
C HIS A 320 3.21 -2.09 43.14
N GLN A 321 4.19 -2.90 43.60
CA GLN A 321 4.12 -3.64 44.86
C GLN A 321 3.94 -2.72 46.06
N ASP A 322 4.55 -1.52 46.00
CA ASP A 322 4.49 -0.53 47.09
C ASP A 322 3.11 0.14 47.22
N ASP A 323 2.26 0.07 46.19
CA ASP A 323 0.92 0.66 46.19
C ASP A 323 -0.17 -0.34 46.60
N VAL A 324 0.20 -1.57 46.98
CA VAL A 324 -0.73 -2.63 47.37
C VAL A 324 -1.47 -2.23 48.67
N THR A 325 -2.80 -2.24 48.57
CA THR A 325 -3.71 -1.98 49.71
C THR A 325 -4.40 -3.26 50.19
N ALA A 326 -4.51 -4.27 49.33
CA ALA A 326 -5.03 -5.60 49.68
C ALA A 326 -4.45 -6.65 48.75
N GLY A 327 -4.26 -7.87 49.25
CA GLY A 327 -3.64 -9.02 48.58
C GLY A 327 -2.43 -9.54 49.32
N SER A 328 -1.95 -10.73 48.97
CA SER A 328 -0.79 -11.36 49.58
C SER A 328 0.19 -11.90 48.52
N GLY A 329 1.48 -11.79 48.79
CA GLY A 329 2.54 -12.24 47.89
C GLY A 329 3.06 -11.14 46.97
N ARG A 330 3.67 -11.53 45.85
CA ARG A 330 4.23 -10.62 44.85
C ARG A 330 3.27 -10.47 43.65
N ILE A 331 3.17 -9.27 43.15
CA ILE A 331 2.46 -9.01 41.88
C ILE A 331 3.23 -9.67 40.74
N GLY A 332 2.56 -10.54 39.99
CA GLY A 332 3.15 -11.18 38.81
C GLY A 332 3.28 -10.24 37.59
N PRO A 333 3.92 -10.70 36.54
CA PRO A 333 4.18 -9.90 35.37
C PRO A 333 2.91 -9.57 34.54
N ILE A 334 1.89 -10.43 34.59
CA ILE A 334 0.63 -10.24 33.86
C ILE A 334 -0.47 -9.90 34.86
N ARG A 335 -1.16 -8.78 34.61
CA ARG A 335 -2.23 -8.27 35.44
C ARG A 335 -3.49 -8.11 34.60
N ILE A 336 -4.55 -8.77 35.01
CA ILE A 336 -5.82 -8.76 34.29
C ILE A 336 -6.92 -8.15 35.18
N SER A 337 -7.80 -7.36 34.58
CA SER A 337 -8.94 -6.81 35.31
C SER A 337 -9.98 -7.89 35.64
N PRO A 338 -10.86 -7.64 36.64
CA PRO A 338 -12.00 -8.50 36.92
C PRO A 338 -12.86 -8.77 35.67
N GLU A 339 -13.14 -7.70 34.90
CA GLU A 339 -13.97 -7.77 33.69
C GLU A 339 -13.37 -8.70 32.63
N LEU A 340 -12.04 -8.69 32.45
CA LEU A 340 -11.39 -9.62 31.55
C LEU A 340 -11.39 -11.04 32.10
N ARG A 341 -11.12 -11.20 33.41
CA ARG A 341 -11.10 -12.51 34.04
C ARG A 341 -12.44 -13.24 33.94
N ASP A 342 -13.57 -12.50 34.10
CA ASP A 342 -14.92 -13.05 34.01
C ASP A 342 -15.27 -13.58 32.62
N GLU A 343 -14.61 -13.06 31.58
CA GLU A 343 -14.73 -13.58 30.20
C GLU A 343 -13.91 -14.86 29.95
N LEU A 344 -12.94 -15.19 30.80
CA LEU A 344 -12.09 -16.38 30.61
C LEU A 344 -12.81 -17.67 30.99
N GLY A 345 -12.37 -18.78 30.42
CA GLY A 345 -12.78 -20.11 30.86
C GLY A 345 -12.21 -20.47 32.24
N GLU A 346 -12.83 -21.44 32.92
CA GLU A 346 -12.47 -21.85 34.27
C GLU A 346 -10.98 -22.19 34.46
N ILE A 347 -10.36 -22.79 33.44
CA ILE A 347 -8.93 -23.17 33.48
C ILE A 347 -8.07 -21.92 33.57
N ASP A 348 -8.33 -20.93 32.71
CA ASP A 348 -7.55 -19.68 32.69
C ASP A 348 -7.85 -18.83 33.92
N GLN A 349 -9.11 -18.81 34.42
CA GLN A 349 -9.44 -18.14 35.68
C GLN A 349 -8.66 -18.69 36.88
N LYS A 350 -8.40 -20.01 36.94
CA LYS A 350 -7.58 -20.63 37.99
C LYS A 350 -6.12 -20.22 37.93
N ARG A 351 -5.60 -19.90 36.75
CA ARG A 351 -4.22 -19.42 36.58
C ARG A 351 -4.07 -17.99 37.09
N PHE A 352 -5.13 -17.18 37.06
CA PHE A 352 -5.21 -15.84 37.62
C PHE A 352 -6.03 -15.86 38.92
N ALA A 353 -5.56 -16.57 39.92
CA ALA A 353 -6.25 -16.71 41.19
C ALA A 353 -5.85 -15.64 42.22
N SER A 354 -4.66 -15.08 42.13
CA SER A 354 -4.14 -14.11 43.08
C SER A 354 -4.75 -12.76 42.87
N LYS A 355 -5.63 -12.30 43.76
CA LYS A 355 -6.30 -11.00 43.73
C LYS A 355 -5.52 -9.96 44.48
N PHE A 356 -5.32 -8.79 43.88
CA PHE A 356 -4.69 -7.61 44.48
C PHE A 356 -5.59 -6.40 44.34
N ALA A 357 -5.39 -5.44 45.25
CA ALA A 357 -5.91 -4.09 45.12
C ALA A 357 -4.77 -3.09 45.37
N VAL A 358 -4.68 -2.08 44.50
CA VAL A 358 -3.69 -1.01 44.61
C VAL A 358 -4.35 0.35 44.59
N ARG A 359 -3.69 1.36 45.15
CA ARG A 359 -4.12 2.75 45.01
C ARG A 359 -3.62 3.28 43.68
N ALA A 360 -4.55 3.53 42.73
CA ALA A 360 -4.23 4.07 41.41
C ALA A 360 -4.61 5.56 41.32
N LYS A 361 -3.71 6.37 40.76
CA LYS A 361 -3.93 7.81 40.56
C LYS A 361 -5.13 8.06 39.66
N ASN A 362 -6.04 8.92 40.05
CA ASN A 362 -7.28 9.34 39.38
C ASN A 362 -8.35 8.25 39.18
N ILE A 363 -8.14 7.02 39.69
CA ILE A 363 -9.11 5.92 39.62
C ILE A 363 -9.57 5.48 41.02
N GLY A 364 -8.75 5.75 42.06
CA GLY A 364 -8.99 5.27 43.39
C GLY A 364 -8.42 3.88 43.62
N THR A 365 -9.21 2.96 44.14
CA THR A 365 -8.77 1.55 44.32
C THR A 365 -8.95 0.78 43.01
N LEU A 366 -7.89 0.18 42.51
CA LEU A 366 -7.89 -0.67 41.33
C LEU A 366 -7.67 -2.12 41.76
N GLU A 367 -8.66 -2.97 41.47
CA GLU A 367 -8.57 -4.42 41.69
C GLU A 367 -8.10 -5.13 40.43
N PHE A 368 -7.31 -6.18 40.58
CA PHE A 368 -6.84 -7.02 39.48
C PHE A 368 -6.44 -8.42 39.97
N PHE A 369 -6.27 -9.30 39.01
CA PHE A 369 -5.75 -10.64 39.22
C PHE A 369 -4.42 -10.80 38.49
N THR A 370 -3.55 -11.65 39.04
CA THR A 370 -2.23 -11.91 38.48
C THR A 370 -1.91 -13.42 38.52
N SER A 371 -1.09 -13.84 37.56
CA SER A 371 -0.58 -15.22 37.49
C SER A 371 0.60 -15.46 38.40
#